data_a0dc45fee4f4f46b9d79cc5900cf7b3d
#
_entry.id   a0dc45fee4f4f46b9d79cc5900cf7b3d
#
_cell.length_a   1.000
_cell.length_b   1.000
_cell.length_c   1.000
_cell.angle_alpha   90.00
_cell.angle_beta   90.00
_cell.angle_gamma   90.00
#
_symmetry.space_group_name_H-M   'P 1'
#
loop_
_entity.id
_entity.type
_entity.pdbx_description
1 polymer ?
#
loop_
_entity_poly.entity_id
_entity_poly.type
_entity_poly.pdbx_seq_one_letter_code
_entity_poly.pdbx_strand_id
1 'polypeptide(L)'
;MKNTLKVFYSVKNKDEKTMYFGIGGHPGFNIPMEEGLSFEDYELEFSRACEPQRILFSQECFVEGKESYELLEGRRIPLRHNLFDEDAI
;
A
#
# COMPACT_ATOMS: atom_id res chain seq x y z
N MET A 1 -7.09 -9.22 -19.25
CA MET A 1 -7.39 -9.93 -17.99
C MET A 1 -8.52 -9.24 -17.28
N LYS A 2 -9.51 -10.02 -16.86
CA LYS A 2 -10.75 -9.49 -16.27
C LYS A 2 -10.62 -8.95 -14.83
N ASN A 3 -9.56 -9.28 -14.13
CA ASN A 3 -9.37 -8.99 -12.71
C ASN A 3 -8.15 -8.10 -12.46
N THR A 4 -7.93 -7.14 -13.34
CA THR A 4 -6.77 -6.24 -13.25
C THR A 4 -7.23 -4.80 -13.29
N LEU A 5 -6.83 -4.02 -12.30
CA LEU A 5 -6.92 -2.57 -12.29
C LEU A 5 -5.53 -1.99 -12.62
N LYS A 6 -5.46 -1.12 -13.61
CA LYS A 6 -4.25 -0.38 -13.94
C LYS A 6 -4.49 1.11 -13.70
N VAL A 7 -3.64 1.73 -12.91
CA VAL A 7 -3.69 3.17 -12.65
C VAL A 7 -2.45 3.81 -13.26
N PHE A 8 -2.67 4.79 -14.13
CA PHE A 8 -1.60 5.52 -14.81
C PHE A 8 -1.58 6.96 -14.31
N TYR A 9 -0.42 7.41 -13.87
CA TYR A 9 -0.19 8.80 -13.50
C TYR A 9 0.67 9.45 -14.58
N SER A 10 0.24 10.61 -15.08
CA SER A 10 1.00 11.41 -16.02
C SER A 10 1.22 12.79 -15.43
N VAL A 11 2.46 13.12 -15.15
CA VAL A 11 2.85 14.41 -14.57
C VAL A 11 3.72 15.16 -15.57
N LYS A 12 3.32 16.38 -15.91
CA LYS A 12 4.04 17.25 -16.83
C LYS A 12 4.37 18.58 -16.16
N ASN A 13 5.64 18.89 -16.05
CA ASN A 13 6.08 20.23 -15.66
C ASN A 13 5.78 21.23 -16.81
N LYS A 14 5.03 22.28 -16.51
CA LYS A 14 4.69 23.35 -17.44
C LYS A 14 5.41 24.67 -17.13
N ASP A 15 6.31 24.64 -16.14
CA ASP A 15 7.17 25.78 -15.79
C ASP A 15 8.58 25.57 -16.38
N GLU A 16 9.34 26.64 -16.52
CA GLU A 16 10.75 26.60 -16.91
C GLU A 16 11.67 26.20 -15.77
N LYS A 17 11.16 26.21 -14.52
CA LYS A 17 11.90 25.83 -13.32
C LYS A 17 11.70 24.34 -13.01
N THR A 18 12.68 23.76 -12.34
CA THR A 18 12.57 22.40 -11.82
C THR A 18 11.39 22.29 -10.84
N MET A 19 10.52 21.31 -11.06
CA MET A 19 9.40 21.00 -10.19
C MET A 19 9.76 19.76 -9.35
N TYR A 20 9.70 19.91 -8.04
CA TYR A 20 9.82 18.80 -7.09
C TYR A 20 8.42 18.36 -6.67
N PHE A 21 8.12 17.08 -6.72
CA PHE A 21 6.82 16.55 -6.31
C PHE A 21 6.92 15.12 -5.79
N GLY A 22 5.97 14.74 -4.95
CA GLY A 22 5.71 13.35 -4.58
C GLY A 22 4.44 12.87 -5.25
N ILE A 23 4.34 11.58 -5.49
CA ILE A 23 3.14 10.94 -6.00
C ILE A 23 2.97 9.60 -5.32
N GLY A 24 1.74 9.25 -5.01
CA GLY A 24 1.39 8.00 -4.39
C GLY A 24 -0.07 7.66 -4.58
N GLY A 25 -0.49 6.51 -4.10
CA GLY A 25 -1.86 6.07 -4.10
C GLY A 25 -2.28 5.64 -2.70
N HIS A 26 -3.55 5.86 -2.40
CA HIS A 26 -4.18 5.40 -1.15
C HIS A 26 -5.50 4.70 -1.48
N PRO A 27 -5.43 3.53 -2.16
CA PRO A 27 -6.63 2.85 -2.59
C PRO A 27 -7.33 2.15 -1.42
N GLY A 28 -8.67 2.14 -1.46
CA GLY A 28 -9.48 1.30 -0.60
C GLY A 28 -10.08 0.15 -1.40
N PHE A 29 -10.12 -1.02 -0.81
CA PHE A 29 -10.70 -2.21 -1.41
C PHE A 29 -11.82 -2.76 -0.54
N ASN A 30 -12.95 -3.13 -1.15
CA ASN A 30 -14.02 -3.84 -0.45
C ASN A 30 -13.65 -5.32 -0.31
N ILE A 31 -13.47 -5.77 0.91
CA ILE A 31 -13.17 -7.17 1.25
C ILE A 31 -14.13 -7.60 2.37
N PRO A 32 -14.73 -8.78 2.30
CA PRO A 32 -14.58 -9.83 1.27
C PRO A 32 -15.26 -9.48 -0.07
N MET A 33 -14.73 -10.04 -1.15
CA MET A 33 -15.28 -9.89 -2.51
C MET A 33 -16.22 -11.02 -2.89
N GLU A 34 -16.23 -12.10 -2.12
CA GLU A 34 -17.06 -13.30 -2.36
C GLU A 34 -17.86 -13.63 -1.10
N GLU A 35 -19.09 -14.12 -1.32
CA GLU A 35 -19.93 -14.58 -0.24
C GLU A 35 -19.33 -15.81 0.45
N GLY A 36 -19.39 -15.84 1.78
CA GLY A 36 -18.87 -16.93 2.60
C GLY A 36 -17.39 -16.83 2.94
N LEU A 37 -16.67 -15.82 2.45
CA LEU A 37 -15.31 -15.51 2.86
C LEU A 37 -15.27 -14.39 3.91
N SER A 38 -14.23 -14.39 4.72
CA SER A 38 -13.93 -13.35 5.69
C SER A 38 -12.74 -12.48 5.22
N PHE A 39 -12.48 -11.37 5.89
CA PHE A 39 -11.35 -10.51 5.63
C PHE A 39 -10.00 -11.25 5.72
N GLU A 40 -9.88 -12.15 6.67
CA GLU A 40 -8.68 -12.94 6.94
C GLU A 40 -8.41 -14.04 5.91
N ASP A 41 -9.38 -14.32 5.03
CA ASP A 41 -9.18 -15.27 3.93
C ASP A 41 -8.44 -14.65 2.73
N TYR A 42 -8.12 -13.36 2.81
CA TYR A 42 -7.43 -12.62 1.76
C TYR A 42 -5.98 -12.29 2.16
N GLU A 43 -5.17 -12.09 1.16
CA GLU A 43 -3.80 -11.60 1.32
C GLU A 43 -3.42 -10.63 0.20
N LEU A 44 -2.43 -9.78 0.47
CA LEU A 44 -1.74 -9.01 -0.55
C LEU A 44 -0.51 -9.78 -1.00
N GLU A 45 -0.36 -9.97 -2.30
CA GLU A 45 0.82 -10.60 -2.87
C GLU A 45 1.54 -9.66 -3.83
N PHE A 46 2.83 -9.45 -3.58
CA PHE A 46 3.70 -8.73 -4.49
C PHE A 46 4.15 -9.64 -5.64
N SER A 47 4.24 -9.11 -6.83
CA SER A 47 4.66 -9.88 -8.03
C SER A 47 6.09 -10.42 -7.92
N ARG A 48 6.91 -9.84 -7.07
CA ARG A 48 8.29 -10.25 -6.78
C ARG A 48 8.55 -10.20 -5.29
N ALA A 49 9.50 -11.00 -4.82
CA ALA A 49 10.06 -10.84 -3.48
C ALA A 49 10.66 -9.43 -3.32
N CYS A 50 10.40 -8.80 -2.21
CA CYS A 50 10.85 -7.45 -1.90
C CYS A 50 11.03 -7.26 -0.39
N GLU A 51 11.72 -6.20 -0.02
CA GLU A 51 11.95 -5.81 1.37
C GLU A 51 11.33 -4.41 1.59
N PRO A 52 10.01 -4.33 1.79
CA PRO A 52 9.34 -3.05 1.96
C PRO A 52 9.67 -2.42 3.31
N GLN A 53 9.51 -1.13 3.37
CA GLN A 53 9.60 -0.37 4.61
C GLN A 53 8.25 0.25 4.91
N ARG A 54 7.81 0.13 6.15
CA ARG A 54 6.66 0.85 6.67
C ARG A 54 7.09 2.25 7.08
N ILE A 55 6.32 3.24 6.66
CA ILE A 55 6.49 4.62 7.10
C ILE A 55 5.79 4.80 8.43
N LEU A 56 6.50 5.32 9.42
CA LEU A 56 5.97 5.60 10.75
C LEU A 56 5.45 7.03 10.82
N PHE A 57 4.29 7.21 11.44
CA PHE A 57 3.66 8.51 11.62
C PHE A 57 3.50 8.85 13.10
N SER A 58 3.69 10.14 13.42
CA SER A 58 3.32 10.69 14.70
C SER A 58 1.80 10.76 14.86
N GLN A 59 1.34 11.07 16.08
CA GLN A 59 -0.09 11.34 16.35
C GLN A 59 -0.63 12.53 15.54
N GLU A 60 0.25 13.44 15.12
CA GLU A 60 -0.07 14.60 14.27
C GLU A 60 0.08 14.31 12.77
N CYS A 61 0.26 13.05 12.39
CA CYS A 61 0.41 12.58 11.01
C CYS A 61 1.67 13.07 10.29
N PHE A 62 2.73 13.41 11.02
CA PHE A 62 4.04 13.65 10.43
C PHE A 62 4.86 12.36 10.33
N VAL A 63 5.68 12.27 9.29
CA VAL A 63 6.60 11.14 9.13
C VAL A 63 7.69 11.20 10.22
N GLU A 64 7.76 10.16 11.05
CA GLU A 64 8.77 10.03 12.11
C GLU A 64 9.93 9.12 11.74
N GLY A 65 9.76 8.29 10.74
CA GLY A 65 10.80 7.35 10.33
C GLY A 65 10.28 6.25 9.43
N LYS A 66 11.09 5.22 9.33
CA LYS A 66 10.77 3.99 8.58
C LYS A 66 11.27 2.80 9.35
N GLU A 67 10.56 1.71 9.24
CA GLU A 67 10.98 0.40 9.75
C GLU A 67 10.85 -0.67 8.66
N SER A 68 11.67 -1.70 8.75
CA SER A 68 11.55 -2.85 7.85
C SER A 68 10.24 -3.58 8.14
N TYR A 69 9.52 -3.92 7.08
CA TYR A 69 8.29 -4.71 7.17
C TYR A 69 8.53 -6.11 6.62
N GLU A 70 8.42 -7.12 7.48
CA GLU A 70 8.67 -8.50 7.10
C GLU A 70 7.46 -9.11 6.38
N LEU A 71 7.70 -9.64 5.18
CA LEU A 71 6.69 -10.30 4.38
C LEU A 71 6.73 -11.81 4.59
N LEU A 72 5.56 -12.45 4.60
CA LEU A 72 5.44 -13.89 4.55
C LEU A 72 6.03 -14.39 3.21
N GLU A 73 6.99 -15.32 3.29
CA GLU A 73 7.73 -15.83 2.12
C GLU A 73 8.36 -14.74 1.24
N GLY A 74 8.66 -13.58 1.82
CA GLY A 74 9.28 -12.45 1.15
C GLY A 74 8.39 -11.69 0.19
N ARG A 75 7.10 -11.99 0.10
CA ARG A 75 6.20 -11.37 -0.89
C ARG A 75 4.72 -11.27 -0.52
N ARG A 76 4.27 -11.78 0.61
CA ARG A 76 2.85 -11.81 0.98
C ARG A 76 2.56 -11.11 2.31
N ILE A 77 1.43 -10.44 2.39
CA ILE A 77 0.86 -9.88 3.62
C ILE A 77 -0.51 -10.52 3.82
N PRO A 78 -0.67 -11.52 4.71
CA PRO A 78 -1.97 -12.01 5.11
C PRO A 78 -2.78 -10.89 5.76
N LEU A 79 -4.03 -10.71 5.35
CA LEU A 79 -4.86 -9.64 5.90
C LEU A 79 -5.37 -10.00 7.30
N ARG A 80 -5.27 -9.04 8.19
CA ARG A 80 -5.78 -9.09 9.57
C ARG A 80 -6.27 -7.71 9.96
N HIS A 81 -7.32 -7.62 10.76
CA HIS A 81 -7.86 -6.33 11.18
C HIS A 81 -6.85 -5.46 11.93
N ASN A 82 -5.97 -6.06 12.73
CA ASN A 82 -4.95 -5.34 13.48
C ASN A 82 -3.80 -4.75 12.63
N LEU A 83 -3.73 -5.05 11.34
CA LEU A 83 -2.75 -4.43 10.44
C LEU A 83 -2.89 -2.91 10.38
N PHE A 84 -4.10 -2.41 10.61
CA PHE A 84 -4.47 -1.00 10.43
C PHE A 84 -4.61 -0.25 11.76
N ASP A 85 -4.19 -0.84 12.88
CA ASP A 85 -4.33 -0.22 14.21
C ASP A 85 -3.54 1.08 14.35
N GLU A 86 -2.46 1.24 13.58
CA GLU A 86 -1.60 2.41 13.60
C GLU A 86 -1.59 3.22 12.30
N ASP A 87 -2.58 3.06 11.46
CA ASP A 87 -2.77 3.68 10.14
C ASP A 87 -2.77 2.67 8.99
N ALA A 88 -2.91 3.18 7.77
CA ALA A 88 -2.83 2.37 6.55
C ALA A 88 -1.44 1.73 6.36
N ILE A 89 -1.43 0.64 5.63
CA ILE A 89 -0.20 -0.06 5.22
C ILE A 89 0.03 0.18 3.73
#